data_21b4417c06207b7c110c53772d2b2b21
#
_entry.id   21b4417c06207b7c110c53772d2b2b21
#
_cell.length_a   1.000
_cell.length_b   1.000
_cell.length_c   1.000
_cell.angle_alpha   90.00
_cell.angle_beta   90.00
_cell.angle_gamma   90.00
#
_symmetry.space_group_name_H-M   'P 1'
#
loop_
_entity.id
_entity.type
_entity.pdbx_description
1 polymer ?
#
loop_
_entity_poly.entity_id
_entity_poly.type
_entity_poly.pdbx_seq_one_letter_code
_entity_poly.pdbx_strand_id
1 'polypeptide(L)'
;MSDDELWDGDDHLLPESKSARKRQMHALQDLGEQLVALTSAQLVKLNLDNEALLEAVTLAQRINHHSGKRRQMQYIGKLMRSADADRIAAALDALHEGSRKEKAREHMIEAARDALVSRGDDALSEVLTVWPQADRQLLRQLSRSAVDEQKKGLPPASARKLFRYLRSLPEAGAED
;
A
#
# COMPACT_ATOMS: atom_id res chain seq x y z
N MET A 1 58.36 -6.99 35.47
CA MET A 1 57.16 -6.35 36.02
C MET A 1 56.64 -5.47 34.90
N SER A 2 55.71 -6.02 34.19
CA SER A 2 55.11 -5.42 33.00
C SER A 2 53.72 -4.98 33.38
N ASP A 3 53.50 -3.68 33.38
CA ASP A 3 52.18 -3.09 33.55
C ASP A 3 51.45 -3.18 32.20
N ASP A 4 50.53 -4.16 32.07
CA ASP A 4 49.52 -4.21 31.03
C ASP A 4 48.43 -3.21 31.41
N GLU A 5 48.50 -2.00 30.88
CA GLU A 5 47.38 -1.06 30.89
C GLU A 5 46.28 -1.59 29.97
N LEU A 6 45.25 -2.13 30.61
CA LEU A 6 43.95 -2.42 30.01
C LEU A 6 43.41 -1.12 29.39
N TRP A 7 43.41 -1.07 28.06
CA TRP A 7 42.68 -0.08 27.28
C TRP A 7 41.16 -0.38 27.42
N ASP A 8 40.56 0.31 28.37
CA ASP A 8 39.11 0.33 28.52
C ASP A 8 38.53 1.12 27.34
N GLY A 9 38.03 0.38 26.37
CA GLY A 9 37.41 0.94 25.15
C GLY A 9 36.12 1.66 25.50
N ASP A 10 36.22 2.89 25.95
CA ASP A 10 35.12 3.82 26.04
C ASP A 10 34.63 4.12 24.60
N ASP A 11 33.62 3.40 24.21
CA ASP A 11 32.93 3.55 22.92
C ASP A 11 32.20 4.92 22.93
N HIS A 12 33.00 5.98 22.84
CA HIS A 12 32.55 7.34 22.67
C HIS A 12 31.75 7.37 21.34
N LEU A 13 30.43 7.21 21.42
CA LEU A 13 29.48 7.52 20.36
C LEU A 13 29.84 8.89 19.78
N LEU A 14 30.56 8.89 18.68
CA LEU A 14 30.91 10.12 17.97
C LEU A 14 29.65 10.95 17.76
N PRO A 15 29.64 12.24 18.11
CA PRO A 15 28.48 13.07 17.96
C PRO A 15 28.04 13.05 16.48
N GLU A 16 26.74 12.76 16.26
CA GLU A 16 26.16 12.71 14.92
C GLU A 16 26.59 13.90 14.08
N SER A 17 27.09 13.65 12.88
CA SER A 17 27.55 14.71 11.99
C SER A 17 26.38 15.64 11.66
N LYS A 18 26.64 16.94 11.43
CA LYS A 18 25.61 17.93 11.02
C LYS A 18 24.82 17.44 9.81
N SER A 19 25.45 16.70 8.90
CA SER A 19 24.80 16.12 7.71
C SER A 19 23.90 14.95 8.06
N ALA A 20 24.25 14.10 9.03
CA ALA A 20 23.39 13.01 9.51
C ALA A 20 22.14 13.57 10.17
N ARG A 21 22.30 14.56 11.05
CA ARG A 21 21.18 15.24 11.71
C ARG A 21 20.24 15.93 10.71
N LYS A 22 20.78 16.53 9.64
CA LYS A 22 19.97 17.11 8.58
C LYS A 22 19.17 16.05 7.83
N ARG A 23 19.80 14.90 7.49
CA ARG A 23 19.10 13.79 6.83
C ARG A 23 17.96 13.24 7.70
N GLN A 24 18.21 13.03 8.99
CA GLN A 24 17.19 12.58 9.93
C GLN A 24 16.00 13.55 10.00
N MET A 25 16.27 14.87 10.04
CA MET A 25 15.23 15.88 10.04
C MET A 25 14.39 15.86 8.75
N HIS A 26 15.01 15.63 7.58
CA HIS A 26 14.29 15.48 6.32
C HIS A 26 13.45 14.20 6.32
N ALA A 27 13.98 13.06 6.78
CA ALA A 27 13.23 11.82 6.88
C ALA A 27 11.98 11.97 7.75
N LEU A 28 12.07 12.63 8.90
CA LEU A 28 10.91 12.92 9.75
C LEU A 28 9.89 13.83 9.07
N GLN A 29 10.35 14.81 8.29
CA GLN A 29 9.48 15.68 7.51
C GLN A 29 8.75 14.90 6.40
N ASP A 30 9.47 14.05 5.67
CA ASP A 30 8.93 13.21 4.61
C ASP A 30 7.86 12.24 5.16
N LEU A 31 8.09 11.65 6.34
CA LEU A 31 7.08 10.83 7.03
C LEU A 31 5.84 11.66 7.38
N GLY A 32 6.02 12.87 7.89
CA GLY A 32 4.90 13.78 8.18
C GLY A 32 4.09 14.14 6.92
N GLU A 33 4.75 14.35 5.80
CA GLU A 33 4.10 14.61 4.50
C GLU A 33 3.30 13.40 4.02
N GLN A 34 3.86 12.19 4.16
CA GLN A 34 3.16 10.95 3.84
C GLN A 34 1.91 10.77 4.70
N LEU A 35 1.98 11.04 6.02
CA LEU A 35 0.80 10.98 6.90
C LEU A 35 -0.31 11.94 6.44
N VAL A 36 0.04 13.16 6.03
CA VAL A 36 -0.93 14.16 5.54
C VAL A 36 -1.54 13.77 4.19
N ALA A 37 -0.85 12.97 3.38
CA ALA A 37 -1.35 12.46 2.10
C ALA A 37 -2.33 11.28 2.23
N LEU A 38 -2.41 10.64 3.41
CA LEU A 38 -3.30 9.50 3.63
C LEU A 38 -4.78 9.91 3.65
N THR A 39 -5.64 9.00 3.25
CA THR A 39 -7.09 9.14 3.50
C THR A 39 -7.42 8.92 4.97
N SER A 40 -8.59 9.41 5.42
CA SER A 40 -9.06 9.19 6.80
C SER A 40 -9.12 7.70 7.16
N ALA A 41 -9.55 6.84 6.22
CA ALA A 41 -9.60 5.39 6.43
C ALA A 41 -8.20 4.77 6.61
N GLN A 42 -7.20 5.27 5.89
CA GLN A 42 -5.81 4.84 6.03
C GLN A 42 -5.19 5.30 7.34
N LEU A 43 -5.48 6.53 7.78
CA LEU A 43 -5.04 7.04 9.09
C LEU A 43 -5.58 6.21 10.24
N VAL A 44 -6.85 5.79 10.16
CA VAL A 44 -7.45 4.89 11.16
C VAL A 44 -6.73 3.55 11.20
N LYS A 45 -6.40 2.98 10.04
CA LYS A 45 -5.64 1.71 9.95
C LYS A 45 -4.22 1.82 10.52
N LEU A 46 -3.59 2.98 10.40
CA LEU A 46 -2.25 3.23 10.91
C LEU A 46 -2.19 3.17 12.45
N ASN A 47 -3.31 3.45 13.12
CA ASN A 47 -3.45 3.43 14.58
C ASN A 47 -2.32 4.19 15.29
N LEU A 48 -2.24 5.50 15.02
CA LEU A 48 -1.23 6.37 15.64
C LEU A 48 -1.53 6.52 17.14
N ASP A 49 -0.57 6.16 17.98
CA ASP A 49 -0.69 6.28 19.45
C ASP A 49 -0.59 7.73 19.95
N ASN A 50 -0.11 8.64 19.09
CA ASN A 50 0.08 10.05 19.40
C ASN A 50 -1.15 10.85 18.92
N GLU A 51 -2.08 11.14 19.82
CA GLU A 51 -3.31 11.89 19.54
C GLU A 51 -3.01 13.30 18.98
N ALA A 52 -2.02 14.01 19.55
CA ALA A 52 -1.64 15.33 19.06
C ALA A 52 -1.13 15.32 17.62
N LEU A 53 -0.40 14.25 17.24
CA LEU A 53 0.04 14.06 15.87
C LEU A 53 -1.13 13.77 14.93
N LEU A 54 -2.06 12.92 15.34
CA LEU A 54 -3.27 12.61 14.57
C LEU A 54 -4.13 13.85 14.33
N GLU A 55 -4.36 14.67 15.38
CA GLU A 55 -5.07 15.95 15.26
C GLU A 55 -4.35 16.91 14.32
N ALA A 56 -3.02 17.05 14.47
CA ALA A 56 -2.21 17.93 13.62
C ALA A 56 -2.26 17.52 12.15
N VAL A 57 -2.19 16.21 11.85
CA VAL A 57 -2.32 15.66 10.49
C VAL A 57 -3.71 15.94 9.93
N THR A 58 -4.75 15.64 10.69
CA THR A 58 -6.16 15.87 10.29
C THR A 58 -6.43 17.36 10.01
N LEU A 59 -5.87 18.24 10.83
CA LEU A 59 -5.97 19.68 10.62
C LEU A 59 -5.23 20.10 9.33
N ALA A 60 -4.02 19.57 9.08
CA ALA A 60 -3.26 19.89 7.87
C ALA A 60 -4.00 19.51 6.58
N GLN A 61 -4.78 18.43 6.60
CA GLN A 61 -5.59 17.97 5.46
C GLN A 61 -6.72 18.97 5.10
N ARG A 62 -7.20 19.71 6.07
CA ARG A 62 -8.30 20.69 5.90
C ARG A 62 -7.82 22.08 5.52
N ILE A 63 -6.52 22.36 5.69
CA ILE A 63 -5.95 23.69 5.38
C ILE A 63 -5.73 23.83 3.88
N ASN A 64 -6.42 24.80 3.27
CA ASN A 64 -6.30 25.12 1.85
C ASN A 64 -5.27 26.23 1.57
N HIS A 65 -4.90 27.03 2.58
CA HIS A 65 -3.94 28.13 2.41
C HIS A 65 -2.50 27.65 2.50
N HIS A 66 -1.70 27.96 1.50
CA HIS A 66 -0.30 27.54 1.41
C HIS A 66 0.52 27.91 2.67
N SER A 67 0.40 29.16 3.14
CA SER A 67 1.12 29.63 4.34
C SER A 67 0.68 28.93 5.62
N GLY A 68 -0.63 28.65 5.77
CA GLY A 68 -1.18 27.89 6.89
C GLY A 68 -0.73 26.46 6.87
N LYS A 69 -0.80 25.80 5.69
CA LYS A 69 -0.33 24.43 5.51
C LYS A 69 1.15 24.28 5.85
N ARG A 70 2.00 25.22 5.39
CA ARG A 70 3.43 25.23 5.70
C ARG A 70 3.69 25.29 7.21
N ARG A 71 2.98 26.16 7.96
CA ARG A 71 3.12 26.26 9.43
C ARG A 71 2.69 24.95 10.10
N GLN A 72 1.58 24.38 9.63
CA GLN A 72 1.08 23.11 10.17
C GLN A 72 2.04 21.96 9.91
N MET A 73 2.67 21.90 8.73
CA MET A 73 3.71 20.93 8.43
C MET A 73 4.95 21.08 9.32
N GLN A 74 5.33 22.31 9.65
CA GLN A 74 6.41 22.56 10.63
C GLN A 74 6.05 22.05 12.02
N TYR A 75 4.79 22.19 12.43
CA TYR A 75 4.30 21.66 13.71
C TYR A 75 4.28 20.13 13.71
N ILE A 76 3.80 19.50 12.63
CA ILE A 76 3.87 18.04 12.44
C ILE A 76 5.32 17.56 12.52
N GLY A 77 6.26 18.21 11.84
CA GLY A 77 7.69 17.88 11.92
C GLY A 77 8.27 18.02 13.33
N LYS A 78 7.74 18.93 14.16
CA LYS A 78 8.12 19.00 15.58
C LYS A 78 7.57 17.81 16.37
N LEU A 79 6.31 17.41 16.15
CA LEU A 79 5.69 16.27 16.81
C LEU A 79 6.36 14.95 16.41
N MET A 80 6.77 14.80 15.15
CA MET A 80 7.48 13.63 14.65
C MET A 80 8.81 13.36 15.36
N ARG A 81 9.46 14.37 15.97
CA ARG A 81 10.70 14.17 16.75
C ARG A 81 10.47 13.42 18.05
N SER A 82 9.27 13.53 18.62
CA SER A 82 8.87 12.85 19.85
C SER A 82 8.02 11.60 19.61
N ALA A 83 7.65 11.36 18.36
CA ALA A 83 6.90 10.18 17.95
C ALA A 83 7.87 9.01 17.66
N ASP A 84 7.34 7.80 17.71
CA ASP A 84 8.05 6.60 17.26
C ASP A 84 8.07 6.57 15.72
N ALA A 85 9.09 7.22 15.14
CA ALA A 85 9.23 7.37 13.70
C ALA A 85 9.43 6.03 12.99
N ASP A 86 10.14 5.09 13.61
CA ASP A 86 10.41 3.77 13.02
C ASP A 86 9.12 2.95 12.92
N ARG A 87 8.30 2.98 13.96
CA ARG A 87 6.98 2.36 13.95
C ARG A 87 6.05 2.98 12.90
N ILE A 88 6.05 4.30 12.79
CA ILE A 88 5.25 5.01 11.79
C ILE A 88 5.72 4.65 10.38
N ALA A 89 7.03 4.63 10.13
CA ALA A 89 7.60 4.23 8.85
C ALA A 89 7.20 2.80 8.47
N ALA A 90 7.38 1.84 9.39
CA ALA A 90 6.99 0.45 9.18
C ALA A 90 5.48 0.30 8.88
N ALA A 91 4.63 1.04 9.58
CA ALA A 91 3.17 1.02 9.34
C ALA A 91 2.79 1.64 7.98
N LEU A 92 3.47 2.70 7.55
CA LEU A 92 3.30 3.29 6.21
C LEU A 92 3.75 2.32 5.12
N ASP A 93 4.89 1.66 5.30
CA ASP A 93 5.40 0.66 4.35
C ASP A 93 4.43 -0.52 4.21
N ALA A 94 3.92 -1.03 5.32
CA ALA A 94 2.91 -2.10 5.32
C ALA A 94 1.61 -1.66 4.60
N LEU A 95 1.16 -0.42 4.80
CA LEU A 95 0.00 0.14 4.14
C LEU A 95 0.21 0.26 2.61
N HIS A 96 1.38 0.73 2.20
CA HIS A 96 1.75 0.85 0.79
C HIS A 96 1.89 -0.52 0.13
N GLU A 97 2.49 -1.49 0.82
CA GLU A 97 2.61 -2.87 0.34
C GLU A 97 1.23 -3.51 0.16
N GLY A 98 0.33 -3.38 1.13
CA GLY A 98 -1.05 -3.84 1.03
C GLY A 98 -1.78 -3.22 -0.18
N SER A 99 -1.61 -1.91 -0.39
CA SER A 99 -2.20 -1.23 -1.55
C SER A 99 -1.62 -1.70 -2.90
N ARG A 100 -0.30 -1.97 -2.95
CA ARG A 100 0.35 -2.51 -4.16
C ARG A 100 -0.15 -3.91 -4.49
N LYS A 101 -0.26 -4.78 -3.48
CA LYS A 101 -0.79 -6.15 -3.64
C LYS A 101 -2.24 -6.13 -4.13
N GLU A 102 -3.09 -5.28 -3.54
CA GLU A 102 -4.49 -5.14 -3.97
C GLU A 102 -4.60 -4.68 -5.43
N LYS A 103 -3.83 -3.66 -5.83
CA LYS A 103 -3.80 -3.20 -7.23
C LYS A 103 -3.27 -4.27 -8.18
N ALA A 104 -2.21 -4.97 -7.81
CA ALA A 104 -1.65 -6.06 -8.62
C ALA A 104 -2.69 -7.17 -8.82
N ARG A 105 -3.44 -7.51 -7.76
CA ARG A 105 -4.53 -8.46 -7.83
C ARG A 105 -5.66 -7.99 -8.74
N GLU A 106 -6.10 -6.74 -8.63
CA GLU A 106 -7.11 -6.18 -9.52
C GLU A 106 -6.69 -6.24 -11.00
N HIS A 107 -5.45 -5.85 -11.30
CA HIS A 107 -4.91 -5.96 -12.66
C HIS A 107 -4.83 -7.41 -13.16
N MET A 108 -4.49 -8.36 -12.31
CA MET A 108 -4.47 -9.78 -12.66
C MET A 108 -5.88 -10.29 -12.99
N ILE A 109 -6.89 -9.91 -12.22
CA ILE A 109 -8.29 -10.26 -12.47
C ILE A 109 -8.79 -9.63 -13.77
N GLU A 110 -8.44 -8.38 -14.04
CA GLU A 110 -8.78 -7.69 -15.29
C GLU A 110 -8.15 -8.38 -16.48
N ALA A 111 -6.86 -8.70 -16.41
CA ALA A 111 -6.16 -9.42 -17.48
C ALA A 111 -6.76 -10.80 -17.74
N ALA A 112 -7.13 -11.55 -16.70
CA ALA A 112 -7.77 -12.85 -16.83
C ALA A 112 -9.16 -12.73 -17.48
N ARG A 113 -9.98 -11.74 -17.06
CA ARG A 113 -11.27 -11.44 -17.71
C ARG A 113 -11.09 -11.14 -19.19
N ASP A 114 -10.15 -10.27 -19.53
CA ASP A 114 -9.92 -9.85 -20.92
C ASP A 114 -9.37 -10.99 -21.78
N ALA A 115 -8.51 -11.83 -21.21
CA ALA A 115 -8.03 -13.05 -21.86
C ALA A 115 -9.18 -14.04 -22.14
N LEU A 116 -10.07 -14.26 -21.19
CA LEU A 116 -11.25 -15.11 -21.37
C LEU A 116 -12.20 -14.56 -22.43
N VAL A 117 -12.41 -13.25 -22.47
CA VAL A 117 -13.30 -12.61 -23.46
C VAL A 117 -12.66 -12.62 -24.86
N SER A 118 -11.36 -12.43 -24.99
CA SER A 118 -10.68 -12.35 -26.28
C SER A 118 -10.27 -13.71 -26.85
N ARG A 119 -9.79 -14.65 -26.02
CA ARG A 119 -9.26 -15.95 -26.42
C ARG A 119 -10.16 -17.14 -26.06
N GLY A 120 -11.20 -16.92 -25.25
CA GLY A 120 -12.15 -17.97 -24.86
C GLY A 120 -11.50 -19.16 -24.17
N ASP A 121 -11.78 -20.35 -24.69
CA ASP A 121 -11.31 -21.62 -24.12
C ASP A 121 -9.77 -21.74 -24.08
N ASP A 122 -9.03 -21.05 -24.94
CA ASP A 122 -7.55 -21.08 -24.97
C ASP A 122 -6.95 -20.40 -23.73
N ALA A 123 -7.66 -19.43 -23.13
CA ALA A 123 -7.23 -18.76 -21.90
C ALA A 123 -7.58 -19.53 -20.63
N LEU A 124 -8.49 -20.52 -20.70
CA LEU A 124 -9.00 -21.21 -19.50
C LEU A 124 -7.92 -21.92 -18.69
N SER A 125 -6.95 -22.55 -19.36
CA SER A 125 -5.87 -23.27 -18.66
C SER A 125 -4.98 -22.31 -17.88
N GLU A 126 -4.65 -21.14 -18.45
CA GLU A 126 -3.87 -20.10 -17.78
C GLU A 126 -4.62 -19.54 -16.55
N VAL A 127 -5.91 -19.24 -16.73
CA VAL A 127 -6.74 -18.72 -15.63
C VAL A 127 -6.90 -19.76 -14.51
N LEU A 128 -7.09 -21.04 -14.84
CA LEU A 128 -7.20 -22.11 -13.85
C LEU A 128 -5.88 -22.44 -13.14
N THR A 129 -4.73 -22.03 -13.69
CA THR A 129 -3.45 -22.12 -12.98
C THR A 129 -3.41 -21.13 -11.82
N VAL A 130 -3.98 -19.94 -12.00
CA VAL A 130 -4.04 -18.89 -10.96
C VAL A 130 -5.18 -19.14 -9.98
N TRP A 131 -6.33 -19.60 -10.48
CA TRP A 131 -7.52 -19.92 -9.66
C TRP A 131 -7.95 -21.39 -9.88
N PRO A 132 -7.27 -22.36 -9.26
CA PRO A 132 -7.55 -23.80 -9.46
C PRO A 132 -8.97 -24.22 -9.06
N GLN A 133 -9.54 -23.51 -8.09
CA GLN A 133 -10.89 -23.73 -7.56
C GLN A 133 -12.00 -23.09 -8.39
N ALA A 134 -11.67 -22.39 -9.48
CA ALA A 134 -12.67 -21.75 -10.33
C ALA A 134 -13.49 -22.79 -11.10
N ASP A 135 -14.81 -22.57 -11.16
CA ASP A 135 -15.70 -23.41 -11.95
C ASP A 135 -15.45 -23.17 -13.46
N ARG A 136 -14.87 -24.18 -14.09
CA ARG A 136 -14.54 -24.18 -15.51
C ARG A 136 -15.76 -23.96 -16.41
N GLN A 137 -16.92 -24.53 -16.04
CA GLN A 137 -18.14 -24.40 -16.84
C GLN A 137 -18.70 -22.99 -16.75
N LEU A 138 -18.70 -22.41 -15.55
CA LEU A 138 -19.13 -21.05 -15.33
C LEU A 138 -18.24 -20.04 -16.08
N LEU A 139 -16.91 -20.21 -16.03
CA LEU A 139 -15.97 -19.37 -16.79
C LEU A 139 -16.27 -19.42 -18.28
N ARG A 140 -16.47 -20.63 -18.86
CA ARG A 140 -16.83 -20.77 -20.27
C ARG A 140 -18.16 -20.10 -20.61
N GLN A 141 -19.17 -20.32 -19.81
CA GLN A 141 -20.48 -19.74 -20.03
C GLN A 141 -20.44 -18.22 -20.03
N LEU A 142 -19.80 -17.63 -19.00
CA LEU A 142 -19.69 -16.17 -18.87
C LEU A 142 -18.82 -15.57 -19.98
N SER A 143 -17.73 -16.25 -20.37
CA SER A 143 -16.87 -15.85 -21.48
C SER A 143 -17.65 -15.78 -22.80
N ARG A 144 -18.36 -16.83 -23.17
CA ARG A 144 -19.18 -16.86 -24.39
C ARG A 144 -20.28 -15.80 -24.39
N SER A 145 -20.96 -15.65 -23.26
CA SER A 145 -21.99 -14.61 -23.12
C SER A 145 -21.41 -13.20 -23.25
N ALA A 146 -20.20 -12.96 -22.72
CA ALA A 146 -19.54 -11.65 -22.85
C ALA A 146 -19.16 -11.34 -24.32
N VAL A 147 -18.68 -12.33 -25.06
CA VAL A 147 -18.39 -12.19 -26.51
C VAL A 147 -19.66 -11.90 -27.28
N ASP A 148 -20.75 -12.58 -26.97
CA ASP A 148 -22.05 -12.36 -27.65
C ASP A 148 -22.63 -10.97 -27.34
N GLU A 149 -22.53 -10.52 -26.08
CA GLU A 149 -22.90 -9.16 -25.68
C GLU A 149 -22.11 -8.12 -26.48
N GLN A 150 -20.78 -8.31 -26.58
CA GLN A 150 -19.89 -7.41 -27.32
C GLN A 150 -20.27 -7.34 -28.83
N LYS A 151 -20.50 -8.49 -29.47
CA LYS A 151 -20.89 -8.55 -30.87
C LYS A 151 -22.23 -7.85 -31.14
N LYS A 152 -23.15 -7.90 -30.18
CA LYS A 152 -24.48 -7.29 -30.27
C LYS A 152 -24.49 -5.82 -29.81
N GLY A 153 -23.40 -5.26 -29.40
CA GLY A 153 -23.32 -3.90 -28.82
C GLY A 153 -24.09 -3.73 -27.50
N LEU A 154 -24.30 -4.82 -26.77
CA LEU A 154 -25.03 -4.82 -25.51
C LEU A 154 -24.11 -4.39 -24.35
N PRO A 155 -24.66 -3.92 -23.22
CA PRO A 155 -23.88 -3.63 -22.03
C PRO A 155 -23.08 -4.86 -21.55
N PRO A 156 -21.80 -4.72 -21.09
CA PRO A 156 -20.93 -5.84 -20.77
C PRO A 156 -21.29 -6.48 -19.41
N ALA A 157 -22.48 -7.06 -19.30
CA ALA A 157 -22.98 -7.64 -18.05
C ALA A 157 -22.21 -8.92 -17.67
N SER A 158 -21.92 -9.79 -18.65
CA SER A 158 -21.22 -11.05 -18.42
C SER A 158 -19.73 -10.83 -18.11
N ALA A 159 -19.07 -9.87 -18.76
CA ALA A 159 -17.71 -9.48 -18.41
C ALA A 159 -17.60 -8.94 -16.96
N ARG A 160 -18.61 -8.16 -16.51
CA ARG A 160 -18.68 -7.72 -15.11
C ARG A 160 -18.93 -8.87 -14.14
N LYS A 161 -19.69 -9.89 -14.54
CA LYS A 161 -19.89 -11.10 -13.73
C LYS A 161 -18.62 -11.93 -13.64
N LEU A 162 -17.84 -12.07 -14.73
CA LEU A 162 -16.53 -12.71 -14.74
C LEU A 162 -15.59 -12.04 -13.75
N PHE A 163 -15.46 -10.72 -13.82
CA PHE A 163 -14.63 -9.95 -12.90
C PHE A 163 -15.01 -10.20 -11.43
N ARG A 164 -16.30 -10.08 -11.10
CA ARG A 164 -16.78 -10.30 -9.73
C ARG A 164 -16.57 -11.73 -9.25
N TYR A 165 -16.75 -12.70 -10.13
CA TYR A 165 -16.53 -14.10 -9.82
C TYR A 165 -15.05 -14.37 -9.52
N LEU A 166 -14.12 -13.94 -10.39
CA LEU A 166 -12.69 -14.10 -10.17
C LEU A 166 -12.23 -13.36 -8.90
N ARG A 167 -12.78 -12.18 -8.63
CA ARG A 167 -12.48 -11.40 -7.42
C ARG A 167 -12.92 -12.12 -6.14
N SER A 168 -13.95 -12.92 -6.18
CA SER A 168 -14.46 -13.68 -5.02
C SER A 168 -13.66 -14.93 -4.69
N LEU A 169 -12.77 -15.36 -5.60
CA LEU A 169 -11.97 -16.57 -5.42
C LEU A 169 -10.65 -16.25 -4.70
N PRO A 170 -10.15 -17.11 -3.81
CA PRO A 170 -8.78 -17.02 -3.31
C PRO A 170 -7.78 -17.33 -4.44
N GLU A 171 -6.59 -16.71 -4.36
CA GLU A 171 -5.49 -17.04 -5.29
C GLU A 171 -4.80 -18.34 -4.87
N ALA A 172 -4.20 -19.05 -5.84
CA ALA A 172 -3.36 -20.19 -5.54
C ALA A 172 -2.17 -19.73 -4.68
N GLY A 173 -2.03 -20.28 -3.46
CA GLY A 173 -0.96 -19.92 -2.52
C GLY A 173 -1.30 -18.81 -1.52
N ALA A 174 -2.57 -18.38 -1.43
CA ALA A 174 -3.07 -17.48 -0.38
C ALA A 174 -3.56 -18.26 0.87
N GLU A 175 -3.00 -19.47 1.11
CA GLU A 175 -3.16 -20.13 2.39
C GLU A 175 -2.04 -19.67 3.34
N ASP A 176 -2.43 -19.24 4.52
CA ASP A 176 -1.69 -18.66 5.65
C ASP A 176 -0.26 -19.13 5.89
#